data_613b06853f21765bc65fe45b55622bd0
#
_entry.id   613b06853f21765bc65fe45b55622bd0
#
_cell.length_a   1.000
_cell.length_b   1.000
_cell.length_c   1.000
_cell.angle_alpha   90.00
_cell.angle_beta   90.00
_cell.angle_gamma   90.00
#
_symmetry.space_group_name_H-M   'P 1'
#
loop_
_entity.id
_entity.type
_entity.pdbx_description
1 polymer ?
#
loop_
_entity_poly.entity_id
_entity_poly.type
_entity_poly.pdbx_seq_one_letter_code
_entity_poly.pdbx_strand_id
1 'polypeptide(L)'
;VKTQAETLGRPLTFHVTTFGCQMNARDSEKLTGILEQIGYVEEEEENQADFVIYNTCTVRENANQKVYGHLGQLNRVKKKNPHMLIGLCGCMMQEPEVVEKLKKSYRFVDLIFGTHNIFKFAELVATRLESDRMVIDIWKDTDKIVEDLPSERKFSFKSGVNIMFGCNNFCSYCIVPYVR
;
A
#
# COMPACT_ATOMS: atom_id res chain seq x y z
N VAL A 1 -6.16 -15.42 5.76
CA VAL A 1 -6.38 -15.49 4.31
C VAL A 1 -7.00 -16.84 3.96
N LYS A 2 -6.31 -17.97 4.16
CA LYS A 2 -6.84 -19.31 3.79
C LYS A 2 -8.23 -19.58 4.37
N THR A 3 -8.43 -19.35 5.66
CA THR A 3 -9.71 -19.56 6.35
C THR A 3 -10.85 -18.70 5.73
N GLN A 4 -10.56 -17.47 5.34
CA GLN A 4 -11.56 -16.62 4.69
C GLN A 4 -11.86 -17.07 3.27
N ALA A 5 -10.85 -17.49 2.51
CA ALA A 5 -11.02 -18.07 1.18
C ALA A 5 -11.88 -19.34 1.22
N GLU A 6 -11.65 -20.20 2.22
CA GLU A 6 -12.48 -21.41 2.45
C GLU A 6 -13.94 -21.04 2.76
N THR A 7 -14.15 -20.02 3.59
CA THR A 7 -15.50 -19.54 3.93
C THR A 7 -16.23 -19.00 2.71
N LEU A 8 -15.52 -18.31 1.81
CA LEU A 8 -16.09 -17.71 0.59
C LEU A 8 -16.18 -18.70 -0.58
N GLY A 9 -15.52 -19.87 -0.47
CA GLY A 9 -15.45 -20.87 -1.55
C GLY A 9 -14.69 -20.42 -2.80
N ARG A 10 -13.88 -19.35 -2.67
CA ARG A 10 -13.02 -18.81 -3.73
C ARG A 10 -11.76 -18.16 -3.15
N PRO A 11 -10.68 -18.02 -3.92
CA PRO A 11 -9.53 -17.24 -3.48
C PRO A 11 -9.93 -15.77 -3.23
N LEU A 12 -9.26 -15.13 -2.28
CA LEU A 12 -9.37 -13.70 -2.07
C LEU A 12 -8.61 -12.97 -3.18
N THR A 13 -9.16 -11.85 -3.63
CA THR A 13 -8.58 -11.06 -4.70
C THR A 13 -8.01 -9.74 -4.21
N PHE A 14 -7.03 -9.20 -4.93
CA PHE A 14 -6.44 -7.91 -4.61
C PHE A 14 -6.24 -7.04 -5.86
N HIS A 15 -6.21 -5.73 -5.65
CA HIS A 15 -5.86 -4.74 -6.65
C HIS A 15 -4.87 -3.72 -6.10
N VAL A 16 -3.76 -3.45 -6.82
CA VAL A 16 -2.76 -2.45 -6.43
C VAL A 16 -2.72 -1.31 -7.44
N THR A 17 -3.10 -0.11 -6.99
CA THR A 17 -2.98 1.12 -7.78
C THR A 17 -1.77 1.93 -7.33
N THR A 18 -0.90 2.28 -8.27
CA THR A 18 0.30 3.07 -8.02
C THR A 18 0.11 4.52 -8.42
N PHE A 19 0.12 5.42 -7.44
CA PHE A 19 0.13 6.86 -7.65
C PHE A 19 1.53 7.39 -7.38
N GLY A 20 2.42 7.41 -8.39
CA GLY A 20 3.74 7.89 -8.06
C GLY A 20 4.82 7.75 -9.12
N CYS A 21 6.04 7.61 -8.65
CA CYS A 21 7.26 7.48 -9.43
C CYS A 21 7.67 6.02 -9.65
N GLN A 22 8.83 5.81 -10.27
CA GLN A 22 9.36 4.46 -10.51
C GLN A 22 9.68 3.70 -9.21
N MET A 23 10.06 4.40 -8.13
CA MET A 23 10.26 3.76 -6.83
C MET A 23 8.95 3.17 -6.28
N ASN A 24 7.85 3.94 -6.39
CA ASN A 24 6.53 3.41 -6.02
C ASN A 24 6.12 2.22 -6.90
N ALA A 25 6.42 2.25 -8.20
CA ALA A 25 6.14 1.12 -9.07
C ALA A 25 6.90 -0.15 -8.59
N ARG A 26 8.18 -0.01 -8.23
CA ARG A 26 8.96 -1.12 -7.68
C ARG A 26 8.43 -1.60 -6.32
N ASP A 27 8.01 -0.69 -5.46
CA ASP A 27 7.37 -1.05 -4.19
C ASP A 27 6.05 -1.81 -4.43
N SER A 28 5.26 -1.41 -5.44
CA SER A 28 4.04 -2.12 -5.82
C SER A 28 4.32 -3.55 -6.32
N GLU A 29 5.38 -3.79 -7.10
CA GLU A 29 5.79 -5.14 -7.50
C GLU A 29 6.08 -6.03 -6.28
N LYS A 30 6.68 -5.46 -5.21
CA LYS A 30 6.91 -6.19 -3.95
C LYS A 30 5.60 -6.47 -3.22
N LEU A 31 4.69 -5.49 -3.15
CA LEU A 31 3.38 -5.68 -2.52
C LEU A 31 2.56 -6.76 -3.24
N THR A 32 2.55 -6.76 -4.57
CA THR A 32 1.93 -7.80 -5.38
C THR A 32 2.52 -9.17 -5.07
N GLY A 33 3.84 -9.32 -5.12
CA GLY A 33 4.50 -10.60 -4.82
C GLY A 33 4.23 -11.11 -3.40
N ILE A 34 4.18 -10.22 -2.40
CA ILE A 34 3.81 -10.60 -1.02
C ILE A 34 2.35 -11.08 -0.96
N LEU A 35 1.41 -10.37 -1.60
CA LEU A 35 0.00 -10.76 -1.61
C LEU A 35 -0.23 -12.11 -2.28
N GLU A 36 0.39 -12.37 -3.41
CA GLU A 36 0.33 -13.66 -4.08
C GLU A 36 0.91 -14.78 -3.20
N GLN A 37 2.04 -14.53 -2.54
CA GLN A 37 2.66 -15.51 -1.64
C GLN A 37 1.76 -15.87 -0.45
N ILE A 38 0.97 -14.92 0.07
CA ILE A 38 0.03 -15.19 1.16
C ILE A 38 -1.34 -15.72 0.68
N GLY A 39 -1.52 -15.87 -0.64
CA GLY A 39 -2.66 -16.57 -1.23
C GLY A 39 -3.77 -15.69 -1.79
N TYR A 40 -3.50 -14.42 -2.05
CA TYR A 40 -4.39 -13.56 -2.85
C TYR A 40 -4.11 -13.74 -4.35
N VAL A 41 -5.11 -13.45 -5.18
CA VAL A 41 -5.03 -13.43 -6.64
C VAL A 41 -5.28 -12.03 -7.15
N GLU A 42 -4.52 -11.57 -8.14
CA GLU A 42 -4.70 -10.23 -8.71
C GLU A 42 -6.06 -10.10 -9.43
N GLU A 43 -6.72 -8.97 -9.21
CA GLU A 43 -7.99 -8.58 -9.83
C GLU A 43 -7.79 -7.29 -10.63
N GLU A 44 -8.20 -7.30 -11.89
CA GLU A 44 -8.06 -6.13 -12.76
C GLU A 44 -8.99 -4.99 -12.37
N GLU A 45 -10.19 -5.33 -11.90
CA GLU A 45 -11.23 -4.37 -11.53
C GLU A 45 -11.17 -4.02 -10.05
N GLU A 46 -10.71 -2.80 -9.73
CA GLU A 46 -10.58 -2.28 -8.37
C GLU A 46 -11.83 -2.50 -7.50
N ASN A 47 -13.02 -2.30 -8.09
CA ASN A 47 -14.28 -2.39 -7.37
C ASN A 47 -14.71 -3.83 -7.04
N GLN A 48 -14.07 -4.83 -7.63
CA GLN A 48 -14.36 -6.26 -7.43
C GLN A 48 -13.35 -6.93 -6.51
N ALA A 49 -12.22 -6.27 -6.24
CA ALA A 49 -11.18 -6.81 -5.38
C ALA A 49 -11.63 -6.86 -3.90
N ASP A 50 -11.21 -7.92 -3.21
CA ASP A 50 -11.39 -8.05 -1.76
C ASP A 50 -10.43 -7.19 -0.96
N PHE A 51 -9.27 -6.85 -1.56
CA PHE A 51 -8.28 -5.96 -0.97
C PHE A 51 -7.75 -4.97 -2.00
N VAL A 52 -7.97 -3.69 -1.78
CA VAL A 52 -7.44 -2.60 -2.63
C VAL A 52 -6.32 -1.88 -1.91
N ILE A 53 -5.19 -1.70 -2.59
CA ILE A 53 -4.03 -0.98 -2.05
C ILE A 53 -3.69 0.20 -2.94
N TYR A 54 -3.57 1.37 -2.33
CA TYR A 54 -3.03 2.56 -2.97
C TYR A 54 -1.60 2.83 -2.50
N ASN A 55 -0.65 2.65 -3.40
CA ASN A 55 0.72 3.05 -3.19
C ASN A 55 0.90 4.49 -3.66
N THR A 56 1.15 5.39 -2.73
CA THR A 56 0.96 6.82 -2.88
C THR A 56 2.29 7.58 -2.90
N CYS A 57 2.29 8.75 -3.52
CA CYS A 57 3.45 9.62 -3.66
C CYS A 57 3.15 11.02 -3.09
N THR A 58 4.13 11.63 -2.46
CA THR A 58 4.03 13.01 -1.96
C THR A 58 4.73 14.04 -2.83
N VAL A 59 5.59 13.60 -3.76
CA VAL A 59 6.36 14.51 -4.64
C VAL A 59 5.47 15.25 -5.64
N ARG A 60 4.27 14.73 -5.92
CA ARG A 60 3.32 15.32 -6.89
C ARG A 60 2.03 15.69 -6.17
N GLU A 61 1.80 16.97 -5.96
CA GLU A 61 0.60 17.50 -5.29
C GLU A 61 -0.73 16.99 -5.89
N ASN A 62 -0.79 16.87 -7.22
CA ASN A 62 -1.93 16.28 -7.90
C ASN A 62 -2.18 14.78 -7.58
N ALA A 63 -1.17 14.07 -7.09
CA ALA A 63 -1.34 12.67 -6.70
C ALA A 63 -2.20 12.56 -5.43
N ASN A 64 -1.99 13.44 -4.46
CA ASN A 64 -2.73 13.44 -3.20
C ASN A 64 -4.23 13.65 -3.43
N GLN A 65 -4.60 14.62 -4.29
CA GLN A 65 -6.00 14.89 -4.60
C GLN A 65 -6.68 13.71 -5.31
N LYS A 66 -5.97 13.05 -6.24
CA LYS A 66 -6.46 11.84 -6.90
C LYS A 66 -6.73 10.72 -5.90
N VAL A 67 -5.81 10.48 -4.95
CA VAL A 67 -5.98 9.46 -3.90
C VAL A 67 -7.25 9.72 -3.10
N TYR A 68 -7.50 10.96 -2.67
CA TYR A 68 -8.72 11.27 -1.91
C TYR A 68 -9.99 11.08 -2.74
N GLY A 69 -9.97 11.42 -4.03
CA GLY A 69 -11.08 11.18 -4.94
C GLY A 69 -11.41 9.68 -5.08
N HIS A 70 -10.40 8.86 -5.32
CA HIS A 70 -10.53 7.40 -5.38
C HIS A 70 -11.02 6.80 -4.05
N LEU A 71 -10.49 7.26 -2.91
CA LEU A 71 -10.96 6.83 -1.59
C LEU A 71 -12.46 7.11 -1.39
N GLY A 72 -12.95 8.26 -1.89
CA GLY A 72 -14.37 8.58 -1.86
C GLY A 72 -15.23 7.59 -2.65
N GLN A 73 -14.72 7.10 -3.79
CA GLN A 73 -15.38 6.06 -4.60
C GLN A 73 -15.33 4.70 -3.89
N LEU A 74 -14.16 4.28 -3.40
CA LEU A 74 -14.01 3.02 -2.66
C LEU A 74 -14.88 2.95 -1.40
N ASN A 75 -15.09 4.06 -0.72
CA ASN A 75 -16.01 4.10 0.42
C ASN A 75 -17.44 3.69 0.04
N ARG A 76 -17.89 4.07 -1.17
CA ARG A 76 -19.21 3.66 -1.69
C ARG A 76 -19.25 2.17 -2.00
N VAL A 77 -18.17 1.63 -2.55
CA VAL A 77 -18.02 0.19 -2.84
C VAL A 77 -17.98 -0.60 -1.53
N LYS A 78 -17.15 -0.17 -0.57
CA LYS A 78 -17.01 -0.83 0.74
C LYS A 78 -18.32 -0.84 1.55
N LYS A 79 -19.18 0.17 1.43
CA LYS A 79 -20.52 0.15 2.04
C LYS A 79 -21.41 -0.98 1.49
N LYS A 80 -21.18 -1.40 0.23
CA LYS A 80 -21.91 -2.53 -0.39
C LYS A 80 -21.19 -3.87 -0.12
N ASN A 81 -19.86 -3.83 0.04
CA ASN A 81 -19.03 -4.98 0.37
C ASN A 81 -18.19 -4.68 1.63
N PRO A 82 -18.76 -4.84 2.85
CA PRO A 82 -18.06 -4.50 4.09
C PRO A 82 -16.78 -5.30 4.35
N HIS A 83 -16.62 -6.47 3.72
CA HIS A 83 -15.45 -7.32 3.87
C HIS A 83 -14.25 -6.84 3.04
N MET A 84 -14.47 -5.93 2.10
CA MET A 84 -13.38 -5.32 1.33
C MET A 84 -12.41 -4.60 2.26
N LEU A 85 -11.12 -4.87 2.10
CA LEU A 85 -10.03 -4.15 2.78
C LEU A 85 -9.49 -3.03 1.91
N ILE A 86 -9.09 -1.92 2.53
CA ILE A 86 -8.47 -0.78 1.87
C ILE A 86 -7.17 -0.45 2.58
N GLY A 87 -6.06 -0.55 1.86
CA GLY A 87 -4.71 -0.23 2.34
C GLY A 87 -4.13 1.01 1.68
N LEU A 88 -3.42 1.82 2.44
CA LEU A 88 -2.66 2.96 1.97
C LEU A 88 -1.19 2.82 2.34
N CYS A 89 -0.31 3.04 1.39
CA CYS A 89 1.13 3.02 1.65
C CYS A 89 1.88 4.04 0.77
N GLY A 90 3.19 4.05 0.90
CA GLY A 90 4.06 4.89 0.10
C GLY A 90 4.47 6.19 0.79
N CYS A 91 5.13 7.07 0.04
CA CYS A 91 5.75 8.28 0.58
C CYS A 91 4.77 9.23 1.26
N MET A 92 3.54 9.32 0.76
CA MET A 92 2.49 10.17 1.33
C MET A 92 2.15 9.78 2.78
N MET A 93 2.32 8.50 3.14
CA MET A 93 2.06 8.01 4.49
C MET A 93 3.17 8.39 5.49
N GLN A 94 4.29 8.94 5.03
CA GLN A 94 5.34 9.47 5.91
C GLN A 94 5.02 10.91 6.40
N GLU A 95 3.99 11.55 5.88
CA GLU A 95 3.55 12.88 6.30
C GLU A 95 2.57 12.78 7.48
N PRO A 96 2.94 13.26 8.69
CA PRO A 96 2.09 13.13 9.89
C PRO A 96 0.71 13.78 9.72
N GLU A 97 0.63 14.93 9.05
CA GLU A 97 -0.63 15.66 8.82
C GLU A 97 -1.60 14.85 7.95
N VAL A 98 -1.08 14.16 6.92
CA VAL A 98 -1.87 13.28 6.07
C VAL A 98 -2.43 12.12 6.88
N VAL A 99 -1.59 11.48 7.67
CA VAL A 99 -2.00 10.33 8.51
C VAL A 99 -3.08 10.74 9.51
N GLU A 100 -2.91 11.88 10.18
CA GLU A 100 -3.92 12.40 11.10
C GLU A 100 -5.25 12.73 10.40
N LYS A 101 -5.21 13.29 9.19
CA LYS A 101 -6.39 13.51 8.37
C LYS A 101 -7.09 12.19 8.01
N LEU A 102 -6.32 11.15 7.63
CA LEU A 102 -6.85 9.83 7.32
C LEU A 102 -7.52 9.20 8.54
N LYS A 103 -6.88 9.22 9.71
CA LYS A 103 -7.46 8.73 10.98
C LYS A 103 -8.80 9.40 11.32
N LYS A 104 -8.91 10.70 11.11
CA LYS A 104 -10.11 11.47 11.47
C LYS A 104 -11.24 11.31 10.46
N SER A 105 -10.92 11.39 9.16
CA SER A 105 -11.91 11.56 8.10
C SER A 105 -12.14 10.32 7.23
N TYR A 106 -11.22 9.34 7.25
CA TYR A 106 -11.25 8.14 6.39
C TYR A 106 -11.22 6.85 7.20
N ARG A 107 -12.07 6.75 8.22
CA ARG A 107 -12.12 5.60 9.15
C ARG A 107 -12.46 4.26 8.50
N PHE A 108 -12.87 4.26 7.24
CA PHE A 108 -13.13 3.07 6.45
C PHE A 108 -11.85 2.47 5.85
N VAL A 109 -10.71 3.14 5.94
CA VAL A 109 -9.40 2.59 5.57
C VAL A 109 -8.97 1.60 6.66
N ASP A 110 -8.44 0.46 6.24
CA ASP A 110 -8.12 -0.66 7.13
C ASP A 110 -6.64 -0.70 7.52
N LEU A 111 -5.75 -0.30 6.60
CA LEU A 111 -4.31 -0.43 6.78
C LEU A 111 -3.59 0.82 6.26
N ILE A 112 -2.70 1.38 7.08
CA ILE A 112 -1.81 2.49 6.70
C ILE A 112 -0.40 2.15 7.13
N PHE A 113 0.55 2.14 6.18
CA PHE A 113 1.96 1.85 6.46
C PHE A 113 2.91 2.67 5.58
N GLY A 114 4.12 2.86 6.08
CA GLY A 114 5.13 3.67 5.43
C GLY A 114 5.95 2.93 4.38
N THR A 115 6.93 3.63 3.79
CA THR A 115 7.87 3.07 2.83
C THR A 115 8.93 2.19 3.47
N HIS A 116 9.28 2.47 4.74
CA HIS A 116 10.37 1.80 5.45
C HIS A 116 10.02 0.42 5.99
N ASN A 117 8.75 0.08 6.08
CA ASN A 117 8.27 -1.17 6.67
C ASN A 117 7.45 -2.06 5.74
N ILE A 118 7.65 -1.94 4.43
CA ILE A 118 7.01 -2.81 3.42
C ILE A 118 7.26 -4.30 3.71
N PHE A 119 8.43 -4.65 4.23
CA PHE A 119 8.77 -6.04 4.57
C PHE A 119 7.86 -6.66 5.65
N LYS A 120 7.18 -5.82 6.45
CA LYS A 120 6.19 -6.26 7.44
C LYS A 120 4.77 -6.37 6.89
N PHE A 121 4.56 -6.11 5.62
CA PHE A 121 3.23 -5.98 5.05
C PHE A 121 2.36 -7.24 5.28
N ALA A 122 2.91 -8.45 5.12
CA ALA A 122 2.18 -9.69 5.40
C ALA A 122 1.73 -9.78 6.87
N GLU A 123 2.58 -9.37 7.82
CA GLU A 123 2.28 -9.33 9.25
C GLU A 123 1.17 -8.30 9.55
N LEU A 124 1.23 -7.13 8.92
CA LEU A 124 0.21 -6.08 9.07
C LEU A 124 -1.15 -6.53 8.54
N VAL A 125 -1.17 -7.23 7.41
CA VAL A 125 -2.40 -7.85 6.87
C VAL A 125 -2.96 -8.87 7.85
N ALA A 126 -2.13 -9.76 8.41
CA ALA A 126 -2.56 -10.73 9.42
C ALA A 126 -3.16 -10.04 10.64
N THR A 127 -2.48 -9.02 11.18
CA THR A 127 -2.97 -8.23 12.32
C THR A 127 -4.34 -7.58 12.02
N ARG A 128 -4.53 -7.06 10.80
CA ARG A 128 -5.82 -6.46 10.41
C ARG A 128 -6.92 -7.51 10.29
N LEU A 129 -6.61 -8.70 9.81
CA LEU A 129 -7.58 -9.79 9.70
C LEU A 129 -7.99 -10.38 11.06
N GLU A 130 -7.14 -10.26 12.07
CA GLU A 130 -7.41 -10.69 13.45
C GLU A 130 -8.13 -9.61 14.27
N SER A 131 -8.07 -8.35 13.84
CA SER A 131 -8.66 -7.21 14.54
C SER A 131 -9.56 -6.40 13.62
N ASP A 132 -10.74 -5.99 14.11
CA ASP A 132 -11.65 -5.11 13.35
C ASP A 132 -11.26 -3.62 13.42
N ARG A 133 -10.01 -3.33 13.71
CA ARG A 133 -9.52 -1.96 13.86
C ARG A 133 -8.56 -1.60 12.72
N MET A 134 -8.55 -0.32 12.34
CA MET A 134 -7.53 0.23 11.46
C MET A 134 -6.15 -0.04 12.04
N VAL A 135 -5.26 -0.65 11.26
CA VAL A 135 -3.86 -0.88 11.60
C VAL A 135 -3.01 0.23 10.99
N ILE A 136 -2.23 0.90 11.81
CA ILE A 136 -1.31 1.96 11.38
C ILE A 136 0.08 1.63 11.88
N ASP A 137 1.01 1.40 10.97
CA ASP A 137 2.41 1.14 11.28
C ASP A 137 3.32 1.93 10.32
N ILE A 138 3.86 3.04 10.79
CA ILE A 138 4.69 3.94 10.01
C ILE A 138 6.02 4.13 10.71
N TRP A 139 7.07 3.63 10.09
CA TRP A 139 8.43 3.81 10.57
C TRP A 139 9.01 5.09 9.99
N LYS A 140 9.59 5.92 10.84
CA LYS A 140 10.25 7.17 10.42
C LYS A 140 11.61 6.91 9.81
N ASP A 141 12.26 5.85 10.25
CA ASP A 141 13.60 5.47 9.81
C ASP A 141 13.79 3.96 9.96
N THR A 142 14.72 3.38 9.22
CA THR A 142 15.12 2.00 9.35
C THR A 142 16.54 1.79 8.86
N ASP A 143 17.37 1.12 9.67
CA ASP A 143 18.67 0.61 9.28
C ASP A 143 18.56 -0.73 8.53
N LYS A 144 17.36 -1.27 8.40
CA LYS A 144 17.11 -2.55 7.74
C LYS A 144 16.87 -2.35 6.25
N ILE A 145 17.80 -2.82 5.45
CA ILE A 145 17.61 -2.99 4.01
C ILE A 145 17.18 -4.43 3.79
N VAL A 146 15.93 -4.64 3.39
CA VAL A 146 15.39 -5.96 3.05
C VAL A 146 15.28 -6.07 1.54
N GLU A 147 16.17 -6.84 0.93
CA GLU A 147 16.28 -6.95 -0.53
C GLU A 147 15.51 -8.13 -1.11
N ASP A 148 15.45 -9.25 -0.40
CA ASP A 148 14.88 -10.52 -0.88
C ASP A 148 13.36 -10.62 -0.68
N LEU A 149 12.64 -9.50 -0.83
CA LEU A 149 11.19 -9.53 -0.80
C LEU A 149 10.63 -10.15 -2.08
N PRO A 150 9.58 -10.99 -1.97
CA PRO A 150 8.83 -11.45 -3.12
C PRO A 150 8.44 -10.26 -4.00
N SER A 151 8.58 -10.40 -5.29
CA SER A 151 8.18 -9.32 -6.21
C SER A 151 7.69 -9.91 -7.52
N GLU A 152 6.49 -9.52 -7.91
CA GLU A 152 5.94 -9.85 -9.22
C GLU A 152 6.21 -8.73 -10.20
N ARG A 153 6.79 -9.07 -11.36
CA ARG A 153 7.16 -8.10 -12.38
C ARG A 153 5.96 -7.78 -13.25
N LYS A 154 5.62 -6.51 -13.34
CA LYS A 154 4.55 -6.05 -14.23
C LYS A 154 4.84 -6.30 -15.72
N PHE A 155 6.11 -6.33 -16.11
CA PHE A 155 6.54 -6.53 -17.50
C PHE A 155 7.60 -7.61 -17.60
N SER A 156 7.43 -8.56 -18.52
CA SER A 156 8.40 -9.64 -18.78
C SER A 156 9.76 -9.15 -19.32
N PHE A 157 9.75 -8.01 -20.01
CA PHE A 157 10.92 -7.43 -20.68
C PHE A 157 11.57 -6.27 -19.91
N LYS A 158 11.04 -5.87 -18.75
CA LYS A 158 11.54 -4.73 -17.96
C LYS A 158 11.50 -5.05 -16.49
N SER A 159 12.60 -4.75 -15.79
CA SER A 159 12.70 -4.90 -14.33
C SER A 159 13.31 -3.67 -13.70
N GLY A 160 12.80 -3.29 -12.53
CA GLY A 160 13.41 -2.28 -11.68
C GLY A 160 14.43 -2.90 -10.73
N VAL A 161 15.60 -2.28 -10.60
CA VAL A 161 16.62 -2.64 -9.60
C VAL A 161 16.82 -1.44 -8.69
N ASN A 162 16.69 -1.63 -7.39
CA ASN A 162 16.99 -0.58 -6.43
C ASN A 162 18.51 -0.45 -6.31
N ILE A 163 19.04 0.73 -6.64
CA ILE A 163 20.48 1.03 -6.52
C ILE A 163 20.79 1.92 -5.33
N MET A 164 19.75 2.52 -4.72
CA MET A 164 19.85 3.29 -3.48
C MET A 164 18.48 3.39 -2.79
N PHE A 165 18.49 3.63 -1.49
CA PHE A 165 17.31 3.88 -0.67
C PHE A 165 17.39 5.31 -0.14
N GLY A 166 16.44 6.16 -0.54
CA GLY A 166 16.40 7.55 -0.10
C GLY A 166 17.51 8.42 -0.69
N CYS A 167 17.73 9.57 -0.05
CA CYS A 167 18.77 10.54 -0.44
C CYS A 167 19.14 11.41 0.77
N ASN A 168 20.44 11.63 0.99
CA ASN A 168 20.95 12.43 2.11
C ASN A 168 21.48 13.81 1.67
N ASN A 169 21.15 14.28 0.46
CA ASN A 169 21.62 15.58 -0.01
C ASN A 169 20.87 16.78 0.59
N PHE A 170 19.68 16.59 1.15
CA PHE A 170 18.87 17.63 1.79
C PHE A 170 18.75 18.93 0.97
N CYS A 171 18.58 18.81 -0.34
CA CYS A 171 18.32 19.98 -1.20
C CYS A 171 17.08 20.72 -0.72
N SER A 172 17.13 22.07 -0.72
CA SER A 172 16.09 22.93 -0.12
C SER A 172 14.67 22.75 -0.65
N TYR A 173 14.51 22.19 -1.84
CA TYR A 173 13.23 21.94 -2.50
C TYR A 173 12.81 20.45 -2.50
N CYS A 174 13.58 19.56 -1.88
CA CYS A 174 13.39 18.12 -2.02
C CYS A 174 12.81 17.48 -0.76
N ILE A 175 11.67 16.79 -0.92
CA ILE A 175 11.01 16.05 0.17
C ILE A 175 11.62 14.64 0.40
N VAL A 176 12.36 14.10 -0.56
CA VAL A 176 12.83 12.71 -0.53
C VAL A 176 13.55 12.32 0.76
N PRO A 177 14.47 13.14 1.34
CA PRO A 177 15.14 12.78 2.60
C PRO A 177 14.22 12.56 3.80
N TYR A 178 12.99 13.03 3.71
CA TYR A 178 12.01 12.96 4.81
C TYR A 178 10.98 11.85 4.66
N VAL A 179 10.91 11.25 3.46
CA VAL A 179 9.85 10.28 3.12
C VAL A 179 10.37 8.96 2.53
N ARG A 180 11.71 8.85 2.40
CA ARG A 180 12.41 7.68 1.84
C ARG A 180 13.72 7.37 2.57
#